data_f49f65dfe6ad6156abf9704d8459c8b7
#
_entry.id   f49f65dfe6ad6156abf9704d8459c8b7
#
_cell.length_a   1.000
_cell.length_b   1.000
_cell.length_c   1.000
_cell.angle_alpha   90.00
_cell.angle_beta   90.00
_cell.angle_gamma   90.00
#
_symmetry.space_group_name_H-M   'P 1'
#
loop_
_entity.id
_entity.type
_entity.pdbx_description
1 polymer ?
#
loop_
_entity_poly.entity_id
_entity_poly.type
_entity_poly.pdbx_seq_one_letter_code
_entity_poly.pdbx_strand_id
1 'polypeptide(L)'
;MSTISIIPISDSSRGLAERILASYPEAKILPFGSFSKEVFHESSSLVFIGAMGICVRSIAPFAEDKHTDPAVVCIDSTGKYVIPVLSGHIGGANDLSKELANLLGAEAIITTQSDNANLWALDTLGKKYDWTLIAKDSNAAISTFVNGKPTALLLDIRDKGTDYLERTVPSHVSIFYSFEAIPQQDYELLMIVSPQQYDTSIPTITYIPKVLHLGMGCRKDMQGDPTVVYEHIKDVLRDKRLYPEALADVNTIDLKKCEPVLTLLAYGVMECPFHTYTSEELKDIPVPNPSEKVLEVTESPSVSEASAIYAAHGGPLLVEKQKADLGKGNEYTFAVALDRTACRKGHIEIVGAGPGDPDLISIRGRQMLEKADLILYAGSLVPKELTLCAKAGATVRSSADMNLEEQFALMKEFYDKGLFVVRLHTGDPCIYGAIQEQMNYFDQYGMDYHI
;
A
#
# COMPACT_ATOMS: atom_id res chain seq x y z
N MET A 1 -6.71 23.89 6.49
CA MET A 1 -6.52 23.72 7.96
C MET A 1 -7.76 23.04 8.49
N SER A 2 -7.62 21.95 9.25
CA SER A 2 -8.77 21.26 9.82
C SER A 2 -9.38 22.11 10.95
N THR A 3 -10.62 22.53 10.80
CA THR A 3 -11.30 23.38 11.78
C THR A 3 -12.22 22.51 12.65
N ILE A 4 -11.86 22.32 13.93
CA ILE A 4 -12.69 21.62 14.91
C ILE A 4 -13.63 22.63 15.56
N SER A 5 -14.94 22.42 15.47
CA SER A 5 -15.95 23.23 16.14
C SER A 5 -16.56 22.47 17.32
N ILE A 6 -16.39 23.01 18.53
CA ILE A 6 -16.89 22.43 19.79
C ILE A 6 -18.18 23.15 20.16
N ILE A 7 -19.26 22.39 20.37
CA ILE A 7 -20.62 22.90 20.54
C ILE A 7 -21.18 22.38 21.87
N PRO A 8 -20.95 23.07 23.00
CA PRO A 8 -21.60 22.76 24.27
C PRO A 8 -23.10 23.08 24.17
N ILE A 9 -23.94 22.09 24.43
CA ILE A 9 -25.41 22.22 24.33
C ILE A 9 -26.00 22.98 25.55
N SER A 10 -25.30 22.92 26.68
CA SER A 10 -25.68 23.60 27.92
C SER A 10 -24.50 24.26 28.61
N ASP A 11 -24.71 25.21 29.50
CA ASP A 11 -23.68 25.87 30.27
C ASP A 11 -22.87 24.88 31.14
N SER A 12 -23.50 23.81 31.62
CA SER A 12 -22.83 22.75 32.39
C SER A 12 -21.76 21.99 31.57
N SER A 13 -21.86 21.99 30.24
CA SER A 13 -20.93 21.34 29.33
C SER A 13 -19.71 22.19 28.96
N ARG A 14 -19.69 23.47 29.38
CA ARG A 14 -18.65 24.42 28.99
C ARG A 14 -17.26 24.04 29.52
N GLY A 15 -17.20 23.51 30.73
CA GLY A 15 -15.92 23.06 31.33
C GLY A 15 -15.27 21.90 30.54
N LEU A 16 -16.06 21.00 29.96
CA LEU A 16 -15.56 19.95 29.07
C LEU A 16 -15.07 20.56 27.75
N ALA A 17 -15.77 21.52 27.18
CA ALA A 17 -15.36 22.22 25.97
C ALA A 17 -14.02 22.94 26.15
N GLU A 18 -13.81 23.60 27.28
CA GLU A 18 -12.55 24.29 27.63
C GLU A 18 -11.38 23.32 27.82
N ARG A 19 -11.63 22.12 28.37
CA ARG A 19 -10.61 21.07 28.47
C ARG A 19 -10.18 20.55 27.08
N ILE A 20 -11.13 20.38 26.15
CA ILE A 20 -10.82 19.97 24.79
C ILE A 20 -10.05 21.06 24.07
N LEU A 21 -10.50 22.33 24.17
CA LEU A 21 -9.82 23.47 23.56
C LEU A 21 -8.35 23.61 24.03
N ALA A 22 -8.07 23.29 25.26
CA ALA A 22 -6.68 23.34 25.79
C ALA A 22 -5.73 22.36 25.06
N SER A 23 -6.24 21.25 24.53
CA SER A 23 -5.46 20.25 23.79
C SER A 23 -5.53 20.44 22.27
N TYR A 24 -6.51 21.19 21.78
CA TYR A 24 -6.70 21.52 20.37
C TYR A 24 -6.81 23.06 20.21
N PRO A 25 -5.67 23.78 20.25
CA PRO A 25 -5.66 25.27 20.25
C PRO A 25 -6.30 25.89 19.00
N GLU A 26 -6.32 25.16 17.88
CA GLU A 26 -6.96 25.56 16.62
C GLU A 26 -8.50 25.37 16.61
N ALA A 27 -9.05 24.66 17.60
CA ALA A 27 -10.51 24.46 17.73
C ALA A 27 -11.21 25.75 18.17
N LYS A 28 -12.53 25.80 17.92
CA LYS A 28 -13.38 26.94 18.33
C LYS A 28 -14.57 26.44 19.13
N ILE A 29 -14.84 27.11 20.25
CA ILE A 29 -16.08 26.88 21.00
C ILE A 29 -17.17 27.78 20.42
N LEU A 30 -18.25 27.19 19.94
CA LEU A 30 -19.39 27.89 19.37
C LEU A 30 -20.62 27.71 20.27
N PRO A 31 -21.39 28.77 20.55
CA PRO A 31 -22.66 28.62 21.24
C PRO A 31 -23.63 27.72 20.46
N PHE A 32 -24.40 26.85 21.12
CA PHE A 32 -25.31 25.94 20.45
C PHE A 32 -26.33 26.67 19.53
N GLY A 33 -26.81 27.86 19.93
CA GLY A 33 -27.69 28.66 19.11
C GLY A 33 -27.11 29.25 17.82
N SER A 34 -25.78 29.18 17.65
CA SER A 34 -25.07 29.61 16.42
C SER A 34 -24.82 28.48 15.43
N PHE A 35 -25.19 27.25 15.76
CA PHE A 35 -25.05 26.12 14.85
C PHE A 35 -25.97 26.28 13.64
N SER A 36 -25.40 26.21 12.45
CA SER A 36 -26.08 26.45 11.18
C SER A 36 -25.54 25.51 10.07
N LYS A 37 -26.12 25.58 8.88
CA LYS A 37 -25.67 24.85 7.71
C LYS A 37 -24.22 25.21 7.34
N GLU A 38 -23.87 26.47 7.43
CA GLU A 38 -22.52 27.00 7.14
C GLU A 38 -21.49 26.40 8.12
N VAL A 39 -21.79 26.38 9.41
CA VAL A 39 -20.93 25.78 10.44
C VAL A 39 -20.75 24.28 10.19
N PHE A 40 -21.80 23.58 9.75
CA PHE A 40 -21.73 22.16 9.43
C PHE A 40 -20.76 21.90 8.27
N HIS A 41 -20.86 22.62 7.16
CA HIS A 41 -20.02 22.37 5.96
C HIS A 41 -18.62 22.99 6.04
N GLU A 42 -18.41 24.05 6.83
CA GLU A 42 -17.09 24.69 6.98
C GLU A 42 -16.21 24.00 8.02
N SER A 43 -16.79 23.21 8.91
CA SER A 43 -16.04 22.46 9.91
C SER A 43 -15.53 21.14 9.34
N SER A 44 -14.27 20.80 9.59
CA SER A 44 -13.77 19.45 9.31
C SER A 44 -14.26 18.44 10.35
N SER A 45 -14.49 18.92 11.59
CA SER A 45 -14.98 18.10 12.70
C SER A 45 -15.90 18.91 13.62
N LEU A 46 -16.96 18.27 14.09
CA LEU A 46 -17.94 18.82 15.02
C LEU A 46 -17.98 17.98 16.29
N VAL A 47 -17.81 18.62 17.44
CA VAL A 47 -17.84 17.98 18.76
C VAL A 47 -19.03 18.54 19.55
N PHE A 48 -20.13 17.85 19.60
CA PHE A 48 -21.28 18.21 20.44
C PHE A 48 -21.08 17.68 21.86
N ILE A 49 -21.39 18.51 22.88
CA ILE A 49 -21.31 18.08 24.27
C ILE A 49 -22.71 18.22 24.90
N GLY A 50 -23.39 17.07 25.07
CA GLY A 50 -24.75 17.00 25.59
C GLY A 50 -25.50 15.76 25.13
N ALA A 51 -26.84 15.85 25.05
CA ALA A 51 -27.67 14.72 24.71
C ALA A 51 -27.57 14.34 23.21
N MET A 52 -27.32 13.06 22.93
CA MET A 52 -27.20 12.49 21.57
C MET A 52 -28.39 12.87 20.67
N GLY A 53 -29.62 12.79 21.19
CA GLY A 53 -30.81 13.12 20.40
C GLY A 53 -30.89 14.59 19.95
N ILE A 54 -30.23 15.51 20.67
CA ILE A 54 -30.10 16.91 20.25
C ILE A 54 -29.08 17.02 19.12
N CYS A 55 -27.89 16.38 19.28
CA CYS A 55 -26.90 16.32 18.26
C CYS A 55 -27.45 15.80 16.93
N VAL A 56 -28.13 14.64 16.96
CA VAL A 56 -28.71 14.01 15.76
C VAL A 56 -29.73 14.93 15.09
N ARG A 57 -30.65 15.51 15.83
CA ARG A 57 -31.65 16.44 15.25
C ARG A 57 -31.03 17.70 14.67
N SER A 58 -29.92 18.16 15.23
CA SER A 58 -29.23 19.35 14.74
C SER A 58 -28.54 19.10 13.39
N ILE A 59 -27.91 17.93 13.20
CA ILE A 59 -27.15 17.61 11.99
C ILE A 59 -28.01 16.99 10.87
N ALA A 60 -29.10 16.29 11.22
CA ALA A 60 -29.92 15.55 10.26
C ALA A 60 -30.39 16.36 9.04
N PRO A 61 -30.74 17.67 9.14
CA PRO A 61 -31.10 18.46 7.96
C PRO A 61 -29.97 18.74 6.98
N PHE A 62 -28.71 18.51 7.36
CA PHE A 62 -27.52 18.90 6.61
C PHE A 62 -26.67 17.71 6.18
N ALA A 63 -26.88 16.53 6.77
CA ALA A 63 -26.15 15.31 6.43
C ALA A 63 -26.61 14.79 5.06
N GLU A 64 -25.65 14.71 4.09
CA GLU A 64 -25.92 14.37 2.69
C GLU A 64 -25.09 13.17 2.21
N ASP A 65 -23.76 13.17 2.45
CA ASP A 65 -22.84 12.15 1.93
C ASP A 65 -21.67 11.88 2.89
N LYS A 66 -21.41 10.60 3.16
CA LYS A 66 -20.32 10.14 4.02
C LYS A 66 -18.90 10.58 3.58
N HIS A 67 -18.75 10.98 2.31
CA HIS A 67 -17.45 11.42 1.76
C HIS A 67 -17.21 12.92 1.94
N THR A 68 -18.26 13.71 2.10
CA THR A 68 -18.21 15.16 2.20
C THR A 68 -18.61 15.70 3.55
N ASP A 69 -19.46 14.96 4.28
CA ASP A 69 -19.92 15.37 5.60
C ASP A 69 -18.79 15.36 6.64
N PRO A 70 -18.75 16.34 7.55
CA PRO A 70 -17.73 16.42 8.59
C PRO A 70 -17.78 15.23 9.55
N ALA A 71 -16.67 14.99 10.24
CA ALA A 71 -16.66 14.11 11.40
C ALA A 71 -17.58 14.68 12.50
N VAL A 72 -18.56 13.94 12.97
CA VAL A 72 -19.41 14.37 14.09
C VAL A 72 -19.24 13.42 15.26
N VAL A 73 -18.88 13.98 16.40
CA VAL A 73 -18.72 13.28 17.69
C VAL A 73 -19.68 13.91 18.71
N CYS A 74 -20.33 13.08 19.50
CA CYS A 74 -21.15 13.50 20.62
C CYS A 74 -20.57 13.00 21.93
N ILE A 75 -20.32 13.90 22.86
CA ILE A 75 -19.88 13.61 24.24
C ILE A 75 -21.08 13.84 25.15
N ASP A 76 -21.37 12.90 26.04
CA ASP A 76 -22.44 13.11 27.00
C ASP A 76 -22.09 14.27 27.98
N SER A 77 -23.10 14.86 28.61
CA SER A 77 -22.91 16.04 29.47
C SER A 77 -22.02 15.82 30.69
N THR A 78 -21.79 14.55 31.08
CA THR A 78 -20.90 14.20 32.20
C THR A 78 -19.48 13.92 31.73
N GLY A 79 -19.24 13.82 30.40
CA GLY A 79 -17.92 13.49 29.84
C GLY A 79 -17.52 12.04 30.05
N LYS A 80 -18.49 11.13 30.26
CA LYS A 80 -18.23 9.71 30.49
C LYS A 80 -18.14 8.92 29.19
N TYR A 81 -18.90 9.30 28.18
CA TYR A 81 -19.00 8.60 26.90
C TYR A 81 -18.70 9.53 25.74
N VAL A 82 -17.90 9.07 24.79
CA VAL A 82 -17.58 9.75 23.52
C VAL A 82 -18.04 8.87 22.38
N ILE A 83 -18.96 9.38 21.56
CA ILE A 83 -19.69 8.57 20.60
C ILE A 83 -19.56 9.20 19.21
N PRO A 84 -18.95 8.51 18.20
CA PRO A 84 -18.98 8.98 16.82
C PRO A 84 -20.40 8.85 16.25
N VAL A 85 -20.91 9.93 15.64
CA VAL A 85 -22.28 10.02 15.15
C VAL A 85 -22.36 9.96 13.64
N LEU A 86 -21.41 10.62 12.95
CA LEU A 86 -21.38 10.72 11.48
C LEU A 86 -19.94 10.67 11.00
N SER A 87 -19.74 10.14 9.78
CA SER A 87 -18.44 10.07 9.09
C SER A 87 -17.35 9.38 9.90
N GLY A 88 -17.66 8.20 10.45
CA GLY A 88 -16.82 7.43 11.38
C GLY A 88 -15.44 7.15 10.85
N HIS A 89 -15.32 6.59 9.63
CA HIS A 89 -14.05 6.23 9.00
C HIS A 89 -13.45 7.36 8.15
N ILE A 90 -14.10 7.70 7.05
CA ILE A 90 -13.57 8.68 6.06
C ILE A 90 -13.41 10.07 6.68
N GLY A 91 -14.38 10.52 7.44
CA GLY A 91 -14.33 11.79 8.16
C GLY A 91 -13.45 11.76 9.42
N GLY A 92 -13.13 10.58 9.95
CA GLY A 92 -12.26 10.41 11.12
C GLY A 92 -12.96 10.51 12.47
N ALA A 93 -14.30 10.44 12.55
CA ALA A 93 -15.02 10.56 13.82
C ALA A 93 -14.69 9.43 14.81
N ASN A 94 -14.36 8.22 14.34
CA ASN A 94 -13.97 7.11 15.22
C ASN A 94 -12.63 7.38 15.90
N ASP A 95 -11.64 7.86 15.16
CA ASP A 95 -10.31 8.16 15.69
C ASP A 95 -10.36 9.37 16.63
N LEU A 96 -11.05 10.44 16.21
CA LEU A 96 -11.30 11.61 17.07
C LEU A 96 -12.01 11.22 18.37
N SER A 97 -12.96 10.27 18.32
CA SER A 97 -13.65 9.79 19.52
C SER A 97 -12.70 9.05 20.47
N LYS A 98 -11.78 8.22 19.95
CA LYS A 98 -10.76 7.54 20.76
C LYS A 98 -9.78 8.56 21.41
N GLU A 99 -9.35 9.57 20.66
CA GLU A 99 -8.46 10.63 21.16
C GLU A 99 -9.13 11.45 22.27
N LEU A 100 -10.37 11.91 22.02
CA LEU A 100 -11.13 12.67 23.01
C LEU A 100 -11.47 11.84 24.27
N ALA A 101 -11.77 10.54 24.09
CA ALA A 101 -12.00 9.66 25.23
C ALA A 101 -10.74 9.51 26.09
N ASN A 102 -9.57 9.34 25.49
CA ASN A 102 -8.29 9.30 26.19
C ASN A 102 -7.99 10.62 26.93
N LEU A 103 -8.22 11.76 26.27
CA LEU A 103 -8.02 13.09 26.84
C LEU A 103 -8.92 13.34 28.08
N LEU A 104 -10.17 12.89 28.00
CA LEU A 104 -11.17 13.16 29.04
C LEU A 104 -11.20 12.08 30.13
N GLY A 105 -10.52 10.94 29.94
CA GLY A 105 -10.67 9.74 30.78
C GLY A 105 -12.04 9.10 30.62
N ALA A 106 -12.63 9.18 29.43
CA ALA A 106 -13.95 8.72 29.06
C ALA A 106 -13.86 7.36 28.31
N GLU A 107 -15.02 6.77 28.02
CA GLU A 107 -15.16 5.57 27.20
C GLU A 107 -15.60 5.94 25.78
N ALA A 108 -14.86 5.50 24.76
CA ALA A 108 -15.27 5.65 23.36
C ALA A 108 -16.24 4.52 22.97
N ILE A 109 -17.45 4.87 22.54
CA ILE A 109 -18.49 3.92 22.13
C ILE A 109 -18.50 3.82 20.60
N ILE A 110 -17.59 3.02 20.05
CA ILE A 110 -17.50 2.80 18.60
C ILE A 110 -18.49 1.70 18.21
N THR A 111 -19.38 1.98 17.24
CA THR A 111 -20.44 1.05 16.82
C THR A 111 -20.24 0.46 15.44
N THR A 112 -19.21 0.89 14.70
CA THR A 112 -18.91 0.36 13.37
C THR A 112 -18.47 -1.09 13.44
N GLN A 113 -19.01 -1.92 12.55
CA GLN A 113 -18.80 -3.37 12.59
C GLN A 113 -17.33 -3.73 12.36
N SER A 114 -16.64 -3.02 11.47
CA SER A 114 -15.20 -3.23 11.19
C SER A 114 -14.32 -2.97 12.40
N ASP A 115 -14.57 -1.90 13.18
CA ASP A 115 -13.82 -1.62 14.41
C ASP A 115 -14.08 -2.67 15.50
N ASN A 116 -15.34 -3.09 15.67
CA ASN A 116 -15.73 -4.08 16.68
C ASN A 116 -15.21 -5.49 16.35
N ALA A 117 -15.02 -5.80 15.06
CA ALA A 117 -14.48 -7.08 14.60
C ALA A 117 -12.95 -7.05 14.41
N ASN A 118 -12.26 -5.97 14.75
CA ASN A 118 -10.85 -5.73 14.45
C ASN A 118 -10.50 -5.93 12.96
N LEU A 119 -11.41 -5.54 12.06
CA LEU A 119 -11.23 -5.62 10.62
C LEU A 119 -10.66 -4.30 10.09
N TRP A 120 -10.03 -4.38 8.92
CA TRP A 120 -9.56 -3.19 8.22
C TRP A 120 -10.74 -2.35 7.70
N ALA A 121 -10.67 -1.04 7.88
CA ALA A 121 -11.57 -0.09 7.25
C ALA A 121 -11.13 0.13 5.80
N LEU A 122 -11.67 -0.65 4.86
CA LEU A 122 -11.20 -0.70 3.46
C LEU A 122 -11.29 0.66 2.75
N ASP A 123 -12.25 1.49 3.11
CA ASP A 123 -12.47 2.83 2.56
C ASP A 123 -11.42 3.87 3.01
N THR A 124 -10.68 3.59 4.09
CA THR A 124 -9.67 4.51 4.63
C THR A 124 -8.23 4.09 4.37
N LEU A 125 -7.98 2.84 3.98
CA LEU A 125 -6.63 2.35 3.71
C LEU A 125 -5.90 3.21 2.66
N GLY A 126 -6.60 3.59 1.58
CA GLY A 126 -6.05 4.45 0.54
C GLY A 126 -5.53 5.77 1.11
N LYS A 127 -6.36 6.48 1.88
CA LYS A 127 -5.97 7.75 2.52
C LYS A 127 -4.84 7.58 3.55
N LYS A 128 -4.87 6.49 4.32
CA LYS A 128 -3.90 6.22 5.39
C LYS A 128 -2.48 5.98 4.85
N TYR A 129 -2.36 5.35 3.68
CA TYR A 129 -1.09 4.96 3.09
C TYR A 129 -0.75 5.68 1.78
N ASP A 130 -1.49 6.71 1.43
CA ASP A 130 -1.36 7.47 0.17
C ASP A 130 -1.49 6.57 -1.08
N TRP A 131 -2.43 5.62 -1.02
CA TRP A 131 -2.79 4.77 -2.14
C TRP A 131 -4.05 5.28 -2.83
N THR A 132 -4.09 5.26 -4.14
CA THR A 132 -5.31 5.53 -4.90
C THR A 132 -6.21 4.31 -4.85
N LEU A 133 -7.47 4.49 -4.43
CA LEU A 133 -8.46 3.42 -4.36
C LEU A 133 -9.27 3.35 -5.66
N ILE A 134 -9.34 2.16 -6.28
CA ILE A 134 -10.23 1.86 -7.40
C ILE A 134 -11.08 0.64 -7.05
N ALA A 135 -12.40 0.77 -7.18
CA ALA A 135 -13.34 -0.34 -7.07
C ALA A 135 -14.56 -0.06 -7.95
N LYS A 136 -15.09 -1.08 -8.61
CA LYS A 136 -16.33 -0.98 -9.40
C LYS A 136 -17.53 -0.71 -8.49
N ASP A 137 -17.58 -1.39 -7.34
CA ASP A 137 -18.56 -1.20 -6.27
C ASP A 137 -17.87 -1.36 -4.92
N SER A 138 -17.43 -0.25 -4.35
CA SER A 138 -16.71 -0.24 -3.07
C SER A 138 -17.62 -0.67 -1.90
N ASN A 139 -18.91 -0.34 -1.95
CA ASN A 139 -19.84 -0.71 -0.87
C ASN A 139 -20.09 -2.22 -0.85
N ALA A 140 -20.24 -2.86 -2.01
CA ALA A 140 -20.38 -4.30 -2.11
C ALA A 140 -19.10 -5.03 -1.65
N ALA A 141 -17.92 -4.53 -2.04
CA ALA A 141 -16.63 -5.08 -1.59
C ALA A 141 -16.48 -4.99 -0.06
N ILE A 142 -16.76 -3.82 0.52
CA ILE A 142 -16.72 -3.60 1.97
C ILE A 142 -17.71 -4.53 2.69
N SER A 143 -18.94 -4.65 2.17
CA SER A 143 -19.95 -5.55 2.74
C SER A 143 -19.49 -7.01 2.73
N THR A 144 -18.93 -7.49 1.61
CA THR A 144 -18.37 -8.85 1.48
C THR A 144 -17.28 -9.10 2.52
N PHE A 145 -16.34 -8.15 2.65
CA PHE A 145 -15.23 -8.22 3.60
C PHE A 145 -15.70 -8.25 5.06
N VAL A 146 -16.56 -7.31 5.45
CA VAL A 146 -17.07 -7.16 6.83
C VAL A 146 -17.92 -8.35 7.26
N ASN A 147 -18.59 -9.02 6.31
CA ASN A 147 -19.34 -10.26 6.55
C ASN A 147 -18.43 -11.52 6.65
N GLY A 148 -17.11 -11.36 6.64
CA GLY A 148 -16.16 -12.47 6.84
C GLY A 148 -16.11 -13.45 5.67
N LYS A 149 -16.44 -13.01 4.45
CA LYS A 149 -16.38 -13.85 3.24
C LYS A 149 -14.95 -14.13 2.84
N PRO A 150 -14.64 -15.33 2.25
CA PRO A 150 -13.32 -15.65 1.79
C PRO A 150 -12.74 -14.55 0.90
N THR A 151 -11.63 -13.95 1.34
CA THR A 151 -11.00 -12.81 0.68
C THR A 151 -9.54 -13.13 0.36
N ALA A 152 -9.14 -12.99 -0.90
CA ALA A 152 -7.73 -13.02 -1.30
C ALA A 152 -7.14 -11.60 -1.22
N LEU A 153 -5.91 -11.48 -0.74
CA LEU A 153 -5.14 -10.24 -0.73
C LEU A 153 -3.85 -10.43 -1.52
N LEU A 154 -3.76 -9.76 -2.67
CA LEU A 154 -2.53 -9.72 -3.47
C LEU A 154 -1.66 -8.54 -3.03
N LEU A 155 -0.42 -8.83 -2.64
CA LEU A 155 0.60 -7.85 -2.28
C LEU A 155 1.82 -8.09 -3.18
N ASP A 156 1.93 -7.44 -4.31
CA ASP A 156 3.08 -7.58 -5.22
C ASP A 156 4.16 -6.50 -5.04
N ILE A 157 3.89 -5.51 -4.18
CA ILE A 157 4.87 -4.53 -3.71
C ILE A 157 5.00 -4.58 -2.20
N ARG A 158 6.01 -3.90 -1.67
CA ARG A 158 6.25 -3.73 -0.24
C ARG A 158 6.34 -2.27 0.13
N ASP A 159 5.54 -1.86 1.13
CA ASP A 159 5.61 -0.57 1.78
C ASP A 159 5.07 -0.65 3.22
N LYS A 160 4.96 0.49 3.91
CA LYS A 160 4.43 0.52 5.29
C LYS A 160 2.99 0.03 5.40
N GLY A 161 2.18 0.22 4.35
CA GLY A 161 0.80 -0.23 4.31
C GLY A 161 0.70 -1.74 4.13
N THR A 162 1.47 -2.32 3.22
CA THR A 162 1.53 -3.77 3.05
C THR A 162 2.11 -4.47 4.28
N ASP A 163 3.14 -3.90 4.93
CA ASP A 163 3.66 -4.40 6.21
C ASP A 163 2.59 -4.39 7.33
N TYR A 164 1.71 -3.37 7.35
CA TYR A 164 0.59 -3.32 8.29
C TYR A 164 -0.44 -4.42 7.98
N LEU A 165 -0.83 -4.57 6.71
CA LEU A 165 -1.79 -5.61 6.30
C LEU A 165 -1.27 -7.02 6.64
N GLU A 166 0.00 -7.30 6.38
CA GLU A 166 0.62 -8.59 6.71
C GLU A 166 0.62 -8.91 8.22
N ARG A 167 0.80 -7.89 9.07
CA ARG A 167 0.82 -8.07 10.52
C ARG A 167 -0.55 -8.19 11.16
N THR A 168 -1.59 -7.72 10.50
CA THR A 168 -2.95 -7.58 11.07
C THR A 168 -4.00 -8.35 10.29
N VAL A 169 -3.60 -9.43 9.61
CA VAL A 169 -4.45 -10.23 8.71
C VAL A 169 -5.68 -10.78 9.45
N PRO A 170 -6.90 -10.47 9.00
CA PRO A 170 -8.11 -11.11 9.50
C PRO A 170 -8.17 -12.59 9.10
N SER A 171 -8.83 -13.42 9.90
CA SER A 171 -8.88 -14.89 9.73
C SER A 171 -9.48 -15.37 8.41
N HIS A 172 -10.32 -14.55 7.76
CA HIS A 172 -10.96 -14.88 6.47
C HIS A 172 -10.17 -14.37 5.25
N VAL A 173 -8.97 -13.79 5.47
CA VAL A 173 -8.10 -13.24 4.41
C VAL A 173 -6.90 -14.15 4.21
N SER A 174 -6.62 -14.51 2.96
CA SER A 174 -5.40 -15.21 2.55
C SER A 174 -4.52 -14.28 1.74
N ILE A 175 -3.23 -14.19 2.10
CA ILE A 175 -2.27 -13.34 1.41
C ILE A 175 -1.57 -14.12 0.29
N PHE A 176 -1.43 -13.46 -0.85
CA PHE A 176 -0.69 -13.93 -2.03
C PHE A 176 0.31 -12.85 -2.47
N TYR A 177 1.44 -13.29 -2.99
CA TYR A 177 2.48 -12.42 -3.52
C TYR A 177 2.66 -12.55 -5.05
N SER A 178 1.86 -13.40 -5.67
CA SER A 178 1.73 -13.56 -7.12
C SER A 178 0.26 -13.77 -7.47
N PHE A 179 -0.20 -13.12 -8.53
CA PHE A 179 -1.58 -13.22 -8.99
C PHE A 179 -1.90 -14.64 -9.49
N GLU A 180 -0.93 -15.30 -10.14
CA GLU A 180 -1.06 -16.65 -10.67
C GLU A 180 -1.24 -17.72 -9.57
N ALA A 181 -0.81 -17.41 -8.35
CA ALA A 181 -0.96 -18.30 -7.21
C ALA A 181 -2.38 -18.27 -6.58
N ILE A 182 -3.25 -17.34 -7.00
CA ILE A 182 -4.59 -17.17 -6.42
C ILE A 182 -5.56 -18.19 -7.05
N PRO A 183 -6.11 -19.16 -6.29
CA PRO A 183 -7.18 -20.03 -6.74
C PRO A 183 -8.50 -19.25 -6.76
N GLN A 184 -8.76 -18.56 -7.86
CA GLN A 184 -9.82 -17.55 -7.98
C GLN A 184 -11.22 -18.07 -7.63
N GLN A 185 -11.50 -19.35 -7.84
CA GLN A 185 -12.79 -19.98 -7.51
C GLN A 185 -13.07 -20.09 -6.01
N ASP A 186 -12.06 -19.91 -5.16
CA ASP A 186 -12.17 -20.11 -3.70
C ASP A 186 -12.48 -18.80 -2.94
N TYR A 187 -12.49 -17.66 -3.66
CA TYR A 187 -12.65 -16.34 -3.06
C TYR A 187 -13.84 -15.56 -3.63
N GLU A 188 -14.52 -14.82 -2.74
CA GLU A 188 -15.64 -13.95 -3.08
C GLU A 188 -15.19 -12.47 -3.25
N LEU A 189 -14.00 -12.11 -2.76
CA LEU A 189 -13.40 -10.79 -2.89
C LEU A 189 -11.90 -10.92 -3.14
N LEU A 190 -11.37 -10.08 -4.04
CA LEU A 190 -9.94 -9.91 -4.25
C LEU A 190 -9.53 -8.47 -3.91
N MET A 191 -8.71 -8.33 -2.90
CA MET A 191 -8.01 -7.09 -2.57
C MET A 191 -6.65 -7.08 -3.24
N ILE A 192 -6.29 -5.98 -3.90
CA ILE A 192 -5.03 -5.84 -4.64
C ILE A 192 -4.31 -4.59 -4.15
N VAL A 193 -3.02 -4.71 -3.79
CA VAL A 193 -2.12 -3.57 -3.58
C VAL A 193 -1.00 -3.67 -4.62
N SER A 194 -1.13 -2.90 -5.70
CA SER A 194 -0.27 -3.06 -6.87
C SER A 194 -0.26 -1.83 -7.79
N PRO A 195 0.87 -1.49 -8.44
CA PRO A 195 0.90 -0.59 -9.58
C PRO A 195 0.44 -1.26 -10.89
N GLN A 196 0.20 -2.59 -10.89
CA GLN A 196 -0.17 -3.38 -12.06
C GLN A 196 -1.68 -3.66 -12.13
N GLN A 197 -2.17 -3.82 -13.37
CA GLN A 197 -3.56 -4.19 -13.66
C GLN A 197 -3.68 -5.70 -13.87
N TYR A 198 -4.65 -6.31 -13.21
CA TYR A 198 -4.94 -7.73 -13.31
C TYR A 198 -6.36 -7.97 -13.83
N ASP A 199 -6.51 -8.94 -14.75
CA ASP A 199 -7.81 -9.35 -15.25
C ASP A 199 -8.37 -10.48 -14.37
N THR A 200 -9.53 -10.26 -13.77
CA THR A 200 -10.19 -11.24 -12.90
C THR A 200 -11.70 -11.12 -13.00
N SER A 201 -12.39 -12.23 -12.74
CA SER A 201 -13.85 -12.28 -12.58
C SER A 201 -14.32 -12.06 -11.14
N ILE A 202 -13.41 -12.14 -10.17
CA ILE A 202 -13.74 -11.89 -8.77
C ILE A 202 -14.02 -10.40 -8.56
N PRO A 203 -15.02 -10.00 -7.77
CA PRO A 203 -15.16 -8.61 -7.32
C PRO A 203 -13.87 -8.09 -6.69
N THR A 204 -13.39 -6.93 -7.15
CA THR A 204 -12.09 -6.40 -6.72
C THR A 204 -12.20 -5.05 -6.04
N ILE A 205 -11.29 -4.83 -5.08
CA ILE A 205 -10.91 -3.53 -4.55
C ILE A 205 -9.39 -3.38 -4.70
N THR A 206 -8.95 -2.37 -5.44
CA THR A 206 -7.54 -2.16 -5.78
C THR A 206 -7.03 -0.88 -5.13
N TYR A 207 -5.91 -0.99 -4.45
CA TYR A 207 -5.13 0.12 -3.90
C TYR A 207 -3.88 0.29 -4.74
N ILE A 208 -3.67 1.47 -5.30
CA ILE A 208 -2.56 1.77 -6.19
C ILE A 208 -1.56 2.64 -5.44
N PRO A 209 -0.40 2.09 -5.04
CA PRO A 209 0.66 2.85 -4.38
C PRO A 209 1.45 3.68 -5.40
N LYS A 210 1.90 4.86 -4.98
CA LYS A 210 2.77 5.74 -5.78
C LYS A 210 4.22 5.27 -5.69
N VAL A 211 4.58 4.29 -6.51
CA VAL A 211 5.88 3.61 -6.49
C VAL A 211 6.60 3.61 -7.84
N LEU A 212 6.05 4.30 -8.83
CA LEU A 212 6.62 4.40 -10.16
C LEU A 212 7.25 5.79 -10.38
N HIS A 213 8.49 5.83 -10.83
CA HIS A 213 9.25 7.05 -11.10
C HIS A 213 9.35 7.28 -12.60
N LEU A 214 8.82 8.43 -13.07
CA LEU A 214 8.85 8.81 -14.47
C LEU A 214 10.10 9.63 -14.77
N GLY A 215 11.00 9.08 -15.56
CA GLY A 215 12.15 9.81 -16.08
C GLY A 215 11.88 10.40 -17.45
N MET A 216 12.20 11.68 -17.64
CA MET A 216 11.92 12.44 -18.86
C MET A 216 13.19 13.04 -19.46
N GLY A 217 13.29 12.96 -20.79
CA GLY A 217 14.27 13.70 -21.58
C GLY A 217 13.56 14.43 -22.73
N CYS A 218 13.98 15.62 -23.05
CA CYS A 218 13.40 16.36 -24.18
C CYS A 218 14.44 17.21 -24.90
N ARG A 219 14.11 17.67 -26.10
CA ARG A 219 14.89 18.67 -26.79
C ARG A 219 14.85 19.99 -26.02
N LYS A 220 15.92 20.80 -26.12
CA LYS A 220 15.97 22.11 -25.49
C LYS A 220 14.88 23.01 -26.07
N ASP A 221 14.25 23.81 -25.20
CA ASP A 221 13.17 24.75 -25.55
C ASP A 221 11.99 24.04 -26.25
N MET A 222 11.68 22.81 -25.82
CA MET A 222 10.57 22.03 -26.37
C MET A 222 9.26 22.78 -26.22
N GLN A 223 8.50 22.86 -27.34
CA GLN A 223 7.17 23.45 -27.39
C GLN A 223 6.13 22.33 -27.52
N GLY A 224 5.00 22.47 -26.86
CA GLY A 224 3.90 21.51 -26.96
C GLY A 224 2.98 21.55 -25.76
N ASP A 225 1.88 20.83 -25.89
CA ASP A 225 0.90 20.68 -24.81
C ASP A 225 1.32 19.52 -23.87
N PRO A 226 1.61 19.79 -22.59
CA PRO A 226 1.95 18.74 -21.62
C PRO A 226 0.83 17.71 -21.43
N THR A 227 -0.42 18.08 -21.71
CA THR A 227 -1.56 17.13 -21.64
C THR A 227 -1.42 16.03 -22.69
N VAL A 228 -0.96 16.37 -23.92
CA VAL A 228 -0.72 15.39 -24.98
C VAL A 228 0.43 14.44 -24.61
N VAL A 229 1.48 14.98 -23.95
CA VAL A 229 2.58 14.16 -23.43
C VAL A 229 2.05 13.17 -22.39
N TYR A 230 1.22 13.63 -21.46
CA TYR A 230 0.66 12.78 -20.42
C TYR A 230 -0.29 11.71 -20.97
N GLU A 231 -1.15 12.04 -21.94
CA GLU A 231 -2.02 11.02 -22.57
C GLU A 231 -1.18 9.92 -23.23
N HIS A 232 -0.10 10.26 -23.93
CA HIS A 232 0.80 9.27 -24.51
C HIS A 232 1.47 8.40 -23.42
N ILE A 233 1.92 9.01 -22.31
CA ILE A 233 2.48 8.24 -21.18
C ILE A 233 1.43 7.27 -20.62
N LYS A 234 0.18 7.74 -20.42
CA LYS A 234 -0.92 6.90 -19.94
C LYS A 234 -1.21 5.73 -20.88
N ASP A 235 -1.21 5.97 -22.18
CA ASP A 235 -1.45 4.90 -23.17
C ASP A 235 -0.36 3.84 -23.11
N VAL A 236 0.91 4.23 -23.04
CA VAL A 236 2.03 3.27 -22.89
C VAL A 236 1.95 2.51 -21.56
N LEU A 237 1.59 3.19 -20.46
CA LEU A 237 1.41 2.51 -19.17
C LEU A 237 0.27 1.47 -19.23
N ARG A 238 -0.87 1.81 -19.84
CA ARG A 238 -2.00 0.89 -20.02
C ARG A 238 -1.63 -0.32 -20.88
N ASP A 239 -0.89 -0.11 -21.96
CA ASP A 239 -0.38 -1.20 -22.81
C ASP A 239 0.56 -2.14 -22.03
N LYS A 240 1.27 -1.62 -21.05
CA LYS A 240 2.11 -2.38 -20.11
C LYS A 240 1.35 -2.88 -18.88
N ARG A 241 0.01 -2.71 -18.85
CA ARG A 241 -0.85 -3.05 -17.71
C ARG A 241 -0.43 -2.37 -16.39
N LEU A 242 0.02 -1.12 -16.47
CA LEU A 242 0.35 -0.30 -15.31
C LEU A 242 -0.70 0.78 -15.10
N TYR A 243 -0.94 1.11 -13.83
CA TYR A 243 -1.81 2.24 -13.48
C TYR A 243 -1.04 3.56 -13.56
N PRO A 244 -1.53 4.57 -14.31
CA PRO A 244 -0.93 5.90 -14.31
C PRO A 244 -0.92 6.56 -12.92
N GLU A 245 -1.88 6.22 -12.08
CA GLU A 245 -2.02 6.68 -10.68
C GLU A 245 -0.87 6.20 -9.77
N ALA A 246 -0.09 5.21 -10.23
CA ALA A 246 1.09 4.73 -9.53
C ALA A 246 2.33 5.62 -9.73
N LEU A 247 2.26 6.61 -10.65
CA LEU A 247 3.36 7.57 -10.84
C LEU A 247 3.50 8.48 -9.62
N ALA A 248 4.70 8.49 -9.04
CA ALA A 248 5.03 9.26 -7.85
C ALA A 248 5.52 10.68 -8.20
N ASP A 249 6.30 10.82 -9.27
CA ASP A 249 7.02 12.03 -9.61
C ASP A 249 7.45 12.07 -11.08
N VAL A 250 7.99 13.23 -11.48
CA VAL A 250 8.67 13.44 -12.78
C VAL A 250 10.13 13.79 -12.51
N ASN A 251 11.03 13.12 -13.22
CA ASN A 251 12.47 13.17 -13.00
C ASN A 251 13.22 13.50 -14.30
N THR A 252 14.24 14.35 -14.24
CA THR A 252 15.07 14.72 -15.38
C THR A 252 16.47 15.18 -14.95
N ILE A 253 17.29 15.57 -15.93
CA ILE A 253 18.60 16.19 -15.66
C ILE A 253 18.43 17.69 -15.33
N ASP A 254 19.30 18.26 -14.52
CA ASP A 254 19.27 19.68 -14.09
C ASP A 254 19.35 20.68 -15.25
N LEU A 255 19.97 20.32 -16.36
CA LEU A 255 19.97 21.07 -17.60
C LEU A 255 18.55 21.35 -18.14
N LYS A 256 17.56 20.57 -17.69
CA LYS A 256 16.14 20.64 -18.09
C LYS A 256 15.21 21.20 -17.01
N LYS A 257 15.76 21.69 -15.89
CA LYS A 257 14.98 22.20 -14.74
C LYS A 257 14.01 23.34 -15.09
N CYS A 258 14.29 24.10 -16.15
CA CYS A 258 13.47 25.22 -16.60
C CYS A 258 12.68 24.94 -17.88
N GLU A 259 12.61 23.69 -18.34
CA GLU A 259 11.80 23.33 -19.52
C GLU A 259 10.31 23.43 -19.19
N PRO A 260 9.56 24.39 -19.83
CA PRO A 260 8.18 24.67 -19.43
C PRO A 260 7.24 23.47 -19.56
N VAL A 261 7.42 22.65 -20.61
CA VAL A 261 6.56 21.48 -20.84
C VAL A 261 6.72 20.46 -19.72
N LEU A 262 7.95 20.20 -19.23
CA LEU A 262 8.20 19.25 -18.15
C LEU A 262 7.68 19.78 -16.79
N THR A 263 7.89 21.07 -16.53
CA THR A 263 7.41 21.71 -15.31
C THR A 263 5.88 21.73 -15.25
N LEU A 264 5.22 22.08 -16.37
CA LEU A 264 3.76 22.06 -16.47
C LEU A 264 3.20 20.63 -16.45
N LEU A 265 3.90 19.65 -17.02
CA LEU A 265 3.53 18.25 -16.91
C LEU A 265 3.48 17.81 -15.45
N ALA A 266 4.54 18.08 -14.68
CA ALA A 266 4.61 17.67 -13.28
C ALA A 266 3.60 18.43 -12.39
N TYR A 267 3.67 19.77 -12.37
CA TYR A 267 2.89 20.56 -11.42
C TYR A 267 1.47 20.90 -11.90
N GLY A 268 1.24 21.00 -13.21
CA GLY A 268 -0.04 21.42 -13.76
C GLY A 268 -0.94 20.30 -14.27
N VAL A 269 -0.37 19.15 -14.67
CA VAL A 269 -1.13 18.03 -15.24
C VAL A 269 -1.16 16.84 -14.31
N MET A 270 0.01 16.45 -13.77
CA MET A 270 0.14 15.28 -12.89
C MET A 270 0.01 15.63 -11.39
N GLU A 271 0.13 16.91 -11.04
CA GLU A 271 0.09 17.40 -9.64
C GLU A 271 1.06 16.63 -8.72
N CYS A 272 2.28 16.38 -9.23
CA CYS A 272 3.28 15.60 -8.54
C CYS A 272 4.62 16.35 -8.43
N PRO A 273 5.56 15.90 -7.56
CA PRO A 273 6.90 16.46 -7.46
C PRO A 273 7.68 16.40 -8.79
N PHE A 274 8.51 17.41 -9.00
CA PHE A 274 9.46 17.48 -10.11
C PHE A 274 10.88 17.52 -9.57
N HIS A 275 11.69 16.51 -9.92
CA HIS A 275 13.07 16.37 -9.44
C HIS A 275 14.06 16.49 -10.57
N THR A 276 15.20 17.09 -10.28
CA THR A 276 16.29 17.22 -11.24
C THR A 276 17.60 16.76 -10.62
N TYR A 277 18.41 16.08 -11.42
CA TYR A 277 19.68 15.50 -11.02
C TYR A 277 20.83 16.02 -11.87
N THR A 278 22.02 16.11 -11.31
CA THR A 278 23.21 16.54 -12.02
C THR A 278 23.70 15.47 -13.01
N SER A 279 24.49 15.86 -13.99
CA SER A 279 25.19 14.92 -14.88
C SER A 279 26.02 13.89 -14.10
N GLU A 280 26.69 14.36 -13.02
CA GLU A 280 27.53 13.51 -12.16
C GLU A 280 26.75 12.38 -11.48
N GLU A 281 25.49 12.66 -11.05
CA GLU A 281 24.60 11.65 -10.44
C GLU A 281 24.08 10.64 -11.45
N LEU A 282 23.96 11.02 -12.73
CA LEU A 282 23.34 10.19 -13.77
C LEU A 282 24.34 9.45 -14.67
N LYS A 283 25.63 9.85 -14.73
CA LYS A 283 26.60 9.34 -15.70
C LYS A 283 26.90 7.86 -15.58
N ASP A 284 26.92 7.34 -14.36
CA ASP A 284 27.32 5.94 -14.06
C ASP A 284 26.10 5.00 -13.91
N ILE A 285 24.87 5.51 -14.12
CA ILE A 285 23.67 4.68 -14.06
C ILE A 285 23.61 3.75 -15.28
N PRO A 286 23.58 2.43 -15.07
CA PRO A 286 23.46 1.48 -16.17
C PRO A 286 22.10 1.58 -16.84
N VAL A 287 22.06 1.82 -18.15
CA VAL A 287 20.82 1.96 -18.92
C VAL A 287 20.82 0.99 -20.11
N PRO A 288 19.67 0.39 -20.46
CA PRO A 288 19.58 -0.54 -21.57
C PRO A 288 19.69 0.14 -22.94
N ASN A 289 19.29 1.42 -23.04
CA ASN A 289 19.22 2.14 -24.31
C ASN A 289 20.09 3.42 -24.33
N PRO A 290 21.43 3.31 -24.30
CA PRO A 290 22.31 4.46 -24.32
C PRO A 290 22.26 5.19 -25.68
N SER A 291 22.66 6.48 -25.69
CA SER A 291 22.70 7.32 -26.88
C SER A 291 23.98 8.16 -26.87
N GLU A 292 24.85 7.97 -27.84
CA GLU A 292 26.09 8.73 -28.00
C GLU A 292 25.83 10.25 -28.06
N LYS A 293 24.83 10.67 -28.84
CA LYS A 293 24.43 12.08 -28.96
C LYS A 293 23.99 12.70 -27.63
N VAL A 294 23.32 11.93 -26.79
CA VAL A 294 22.89 12.41 -25.46
C VAL A 294 24.08 12.46 -24.54
N LEU A 295 24.94 11.46 -24.57
CA LEU A 295 26.16 11.40 -23.78
C LEU A 295 27.09 12.60 -24.03
N GLU A 296 27.30 12.98 -25.32
CA GLU A 296 28.12 14.14 -25.70
C GLU A 296 27.59 15.47 -25.11
N VAL A 297 26.26 15.60 -24.96
CA VAL A 297 25.62 16.87 -24.54
C VAL A 297 25.39 16.91 -23.03
N THR A 298 25.08 15.77 -22.43
CA THR A 298 24.59 15.70 -21.03
C THR A 298 25.51 14.92 -20.10
N GLU A 299 26.57 14.31 -20.63
CA GLU A 299 27.45 13.39 -19.92
C GLU A 299 26.72 12.18 -19.29
N SER A 300 25.44 12.00 -19.62
CA SER A 300 24.61 10.87 -19.19
C SER A 300 24.27 9.98 -20.39
N PRO A 301 24.33 8.64 -20.26
CA PRO A 301 24.05 7.74 -21.38
C PRO A 301 22.60 7.79 -21.86
N SER A 302 21.66 8.15 -20.98
CA SER A 302 20.23 8.28 -21.29
C SER A 302 19.54 9.07 -20.19
N VAL A 303 19.12 10.32 -20.46
CA VAL A 303 18.48 11.16 -19.44
C VAL A 303 17.21 10.50 -18.87
N SER A 304 16.31 10.01 -19.72
CA SER A 304 15.03 9.43 -19.25
C SER A 304 15.22 8.16 -18.44
N GLU A 305 16.04 7.22 -18.90
CA GLU A 305 16.26 5.97 -18.15
C GLU A 305 17.08 6.19 -16.89
N ALA A 306 18.18 6.96 -17.00
CA ALA A 306 19.04 7.22 -15.87
C ALA A 306 18.32 7.97 -14.75
N SER A 307 17.52 9.00 -15.07
CA SER A 307 16.76 9.74 -14.06
C SER A 307 15.62 8.90 -13.44
N ALA A 308 14.95 8.04 -14.22
CA ALA A 308 13.97 7.10 -13.67
C ALA A 308 14.60 6.09 -12.70
N ILE A 309 15.71 5.46 -13.11
CA ILE A 309 16.44 4.48 -12.28
C ILE A 309 17.01 5.14 -11.02
N TYR A 310 17.58 6.33 -11.15
CA TYR A 310 18.15 7.07 -10.01
C TYR A 310 17.07 7.43 -8.99
N ALA A 311 15.95 8.00 -9.44
CA ALA A 311 14.79 8.29 -8.59
C ALA A 311 14.23 7.04 -7.91
N ALA A 312 14.22 5.93 -8.64
CA ALA A 312 13.78 4.63 -8.14
C ALA A 312 14.84 3.90 -7.28
N HIS A 313 15.86 4.60 -6.78
CA HIS A 313 16.93 4.02 -5.93
C HIS A 313 17.64 2.81 -6.57
N GLY A 314 17.79 2.81 -7.90
CA GLY A 314 18.33 1.71 -8.67
C GLY A 314 17.34 0.57 -8.94
N GLY A 315 16.07 0.86 -8.89
CA GLY A 315 15.00 -0.11 -9.19
C GLY A 315 14.88 -0.45 -10.68
N PRO A 316 14.15 -1.51 -11.03
CA PRO A 316 14.03 -1.99 -12.40
C PRO A 316 13.17 -1.07 -13.27
N LEU A 317 13.53 -0.93 -14.54
CA LEU A 317 12.68 -0.31 -15.54
C LEU A 317 11.50 -1.24 -15.88
N LEU A 318 10.28 -0.75 -15.68
CA LEU A 318 9.07 -1.42 -16.17
C LEU A 318 8.69 -0.94 -17.58
N VAL A 319 9.08 0.29 -17.92
CA VAL A 319 8.97 0.85 -19.26
C VAL A 319 10.35 1.38 -19.65
N GLU A 320 11.00 0.72 -20.60
CA GLU A 320 12.24 1.21 -21.20
C GLU A 320 11.96 2.46 -22.03
N LYS A 321 13.04 3.15 -22.42
CA LYS A 321 12.98 4.41 -23.18
C LYS A 321 11.99 4.38 -24.34
N GLN A 322 10.95 5.17 -24.22
CA GLN A 322 10.02 5.51 -25.28
C GLN A 322 10.46 6.83 -25.93
N LYS A 323 10.25 6.95 -27.24
CA LYS A 323 10.55 8.17 -28.01
C LYS A 323 9.29 8.64 -28.72
N ALA A 324 9.03 9.94 -28.67
CA ALA A 324 7.93 10.55 -29.38
C ALA A 324 8.28 11.98 -29.85
N ASP A 325 7.52 12.48 -30.78
CA ASP A 325 7.63 13.88 -31.32
C ASP A 325 6.23 14.49 -31.35
N LEU A 326 6.08 15.63 -30.69
CA LEU A 326 4.85 16.45 -30.76
C LEU A 326 4.70 17.22 -32.09
N GLY A 327 5.59 16.95 -33.03
CA GLY A 327 5.67 17.64 -34.34
C GLY A 327 6.67 18.80 -34.35
N LYS A 328 7.15 19.15 -35.52
CA LYS A 328 8.13 20.22 -35.76
C LYS A 328 9.46 20.05 -35.01
N GLY A 329 9.84 18.79 -34.70
CA GLY A 329 11.09 18.46 -34.00
C GLY A 329 11.01 18.67 -32.49
N ASN A 330 9.82 18.66 -31.90
CA ASN A 330 9.61 18.68 -30.46
C ASN A 330 9.69 17.22 -29.88
N GLU A 331 10.87 16.66 -29.99
CA GLU A 331 11.15 15.28 -29.55
C GLU A 331 11.28 15.21 -28.02
N TYR A 332 10.71 14.16 -27.45
CA TYR A 332 10.89 13.80 -26.06
C TYR A 332 11.08 12.29 -25.89
N THR A 333 11.62 11.92 -24.76
CA THR A 333 11.77 10.53 -24.33
C THR A 333 11.28 10.38 -22.90
N PHE A 334 10.74 9.21 -22.57
CA PHE A 334 10.43 8.86 -21.20
C PHE A 334 10.73 7.39 -20.92
N ALA A 335 10.91 7.09 -19.65
CA ALA A 335 11.06 5.75 -19.11
C ALA A 335 10.42 5.70 -17.73
N VAL A 336 10.02 4.51 -17.26
CA VAL A 336 9.40 4.35 -15.94
C VAL A 336 10.08 3.24 -15.18
N ALA A 337 10.53 3.53 -13.96
CA ALA A 337 11.15 2.57 -13.06
C ALA A 337 10.29 2.34 -11.81
N LEU A 338 10.30 1.12 -11.28
CA LEU A 338 9.69 0.78 -10.00
C LEU A 338 10.69 1.08 -8.88
N ASP A 339 10.24 1.77 -7.82
CA ASP A 339 11.06 2.03 -6.64
C ASP A 339 11.64 0.72 -6.07
N ARG A 340 12.97 0.67 -5.92
CA ARG A 340 13.66 -0.52 -5.39
C ARG A 340 13.19 -0.88 -3.99
N THR A 341 12.81 0.09 -3.17
CA THR A 341 12.33 -0.15 -1.81
C THR A 341 10.93 -0.76 -1.79
N ALA A 342 10.16 -0.56 -2.87
CA ALA A 342 8.86 -1.17 -3.06
C ALA A 342 8.93 -2.56 -3.72
N CYS A 343 10.07 -2.95 -4.31
CA CYS A 343 10.23 -4.29 -4.84
C CYS A 343 10.16 -5.31 -3.71
N ARG A 344 9.29 -6.32 -3.86
CA ARG A 344 9.34 -7.48 -2.98
C ARG A 344 10.61 -8.25 -3.27
N LYS A 345 11.34 -8.56 -2.21
CA LYS A 345 12.41 -9.55 -2.24
C LYS A 345 11.82 -10.87 -1.81
N GLY A 346 12.25 -11.95 -2.45
CA GLY A 346 12.02 -13.28 -1.96
C GLY A 346 12.62 -13.44 -0.56
N HIS A 347 12.09 -14.38 0.21
CA HIS A 347 12.61 -14.71 1.52
C HIS A 347 12.56 -16.22 1.73
N ILE A 348 13.58 -16.76 2.39
CA ILE A 348 13.67 -18.18 2.69
C ILE A 348 13.70 -18.37 4.20
N GLU A 349 12.75 -19.13 4.73
CA GLU A 349 12.79 -19.61 6.13
C GLU A 349 13.18 -21.09 6.15
N ILE A 350 14.22 -21.42 6.92
CA ILE A 350 14.62 -22.78 7.21
C ILE A 350 13.96 -23.18 8.53
N VAL A 351 12.98 -24.09 8.46
CA VAL A 351 12.15 -24.47 9.59
C VAL A 351 12.45 -25.91 9.99
N GLY A 352 12.65 -26.15 11.27
CA GLY A 352 12.76 -27.48 11.84
C GLY A 352 11.39 -28.12 12.09
N ALA A 353 11.22 -29.37 11.65
CA ALA A 353 9.99 -30.13 11.84
C ALA A 353 9.78 -30.66 13.27
N GLY A 354 10.76 -30.44 14.18
CA GLY A 354 10.71 -31.01 15.53
C GLY A 354 10.82 -32.56 15.53
N PRO A 355 10.28 -33.24 16.55
CA PRO A 355 10.40 -34.69 16.69
C PRO A 355 9.48 -35.50 15.73
N GLY A 356 8.70 -34.80 14.87
CA GLY A 356 7.85 -35.44 13.86
C GLY A 356 6.34 -35.42 14.17
N ASP A 357 5.94 -35.11 15.38
CA ASP A 357 4.54 -34.88 15.72
C ASP A 357 4.13 -33.46 15.26
N PRO A 358 3.08 -33.31 14.43
CA PRO A 358 2.62 -31.99 13.96
C PRO A 358 2.26 -31.00 15.08
N ASP A 359 1.88 -31.49 16.26
CA ASP A 359 1.55 -30.62 17.40
C ASP A 359 2.80 -30.17 18.18
N LEU A 360 3.98 -30.70 17.85
CA LEU A 360 5.26 -30.36 18.49
C LEU A 360 6.15 -29.45 17.63
N ILE A 361 5.66 -28.96 16.50
CA ILE A 361 6.36 -27.90 15.76
C ILE A 361 6.29 -26.60 16.56
N SER A 362 7.33 -25.76 16.44
CA SER A 362 7.30 -24.45 17.07
C SER A 362 6.14 -23.59 16.50
N ILE A 363 5.54 -22.74 17.34
CA ILE A 363 4.47 -21.81 16.90
C ILE A 363 4.96 -20.96 15.73
N ARG A 364 6.20 -20.46 15.79
CA ARG A 364 6.81 -19.69 14.70
C ARG A 364 6.92 -20.52 13.43
N GLY A 365 7.44 -21.74 13.50
CA GLY A 365 7.57 -22.63 12.35
C GLY A 365 6.24 -22.90 11.66
N ARG A 366 5.17 -23.15 12.44
CA ARG A 366 3.83 -23.31 11.92
C ARG A 366 3.33 -22.05 11.20
N GLN A 367 3.50 -20.86 11.79
CA GLN A 367 3.14 -19.59 11.16
C GLN A 367 3.88 -19.33 9.84
N MET A 368 5.14 -19.77 9.73
CA MET A 368 5.89 -19.68 8.48
C MET A 368 5.34 -20.63 7.43
N LEU A 369 5.00 -21.87 7.79
CA LEU A 369 4.35 -22.83 6.89
C LEU A 369 3.00 -22.31 6.36
N GLU A 370 2.20 -21.69 7.21
CA GLU A 370 0.90 -21.11 6.86
C GLU A 370 1.00 -19.93 5.88
N LYS A 371 2.14 -19.24 5.86
CA LYS A 371 2.40 -18.08 4.97
C LYS A 371 3.13 -18.43 3.67
N ALA A 372 3.73 -19.61 3.60
CA ALA A 372 4.62 -19.99 2.51
C ALA A 372 3.91 -20.06 1.14
N ASP A 373 4.59 -19.60 0.10
CA ASP A 373 4.24 -19.82 -1.31
C ASP A 373 4.84 -21.13 -1.83
N LEU A 374 6.02 -21.51 -1.31
CA LEU A 374 6.65 -22.80 -1.52
C LEU A 374 6.99 -23.43 -0.18
N ILE A 375 6.54 -24.65 0.06
CA ILE A 375 7.03 -25.52 1.13
C ILE A 375 7.82 -26.66 0.48
N LEU A 376 9.15 -26.62 0.64
CA LEU A 376 10.04 -27.70 0.22
C LEU A 376 10.44 -28.52 1.46
N TYR A 377 9.88 -29.73 1.63
CA TYR A 377 10.11 -30.54 2.81
C TYR A 377 10.97 -31.77 2.55
N ALA A 378 11.73 -32.23 3.56
CA ALA A 378 12.59 -33.42 3.50
C ALA A 378 11.72 -34.68 3.57
N GLY A 379 11.29 -35.20 2.41
CA GLY A 379 10.18 -36.11 2.24
C GLY A 379 10.24 -37.48 2.92
N SER A 380 11.40 -37.97 3.34
CA SER A 380 11.50 -39.29 3.98
C SER A 380 11.39 -39.25 5.51
N LEU A 381 11.62 -38.09 6.11
CA LEU A 381 11.74 -37.95 7.58
C LEU A 381 10.84 -36.83 8.15
N VAL A 382 10.15 -36.11 7.29
CA VAL A 382 9.19 -35.06 7.68
C VAL A 382 7.78 -35.55 7.37
N PRO A 383 6.90 -35.70 8.34
CA PRO A 383 5.51 -36.09 8.12
C PRO A 383 4.80 -35.08 7.20
N LYS A 384 4.07 -35.60 6.20
CA LYS A 384 3.31 -34.76 5.26
C LYS A 384 2.23 -33.93 5.97
N GLU A 385 1.75 -34.43 7.10
CA GLU A 385 0.74 -33.79 7.95
C GLU A 385 1.15 -32.38 8.36
N LEU A 386 2.46 -32.13 8.58
CA LEU A 386 3.00 -30.80 8.88
C LEU A 386 2.74 -29.78 7.76
N THR A 387 2.56 -30.23 6.52
CA THR A 387 2.32 -29.35 5.38
C THR A 387 0.84 -29.06 5.11
N LEU A 388 -0.09 -29.71 5.86
CA LEU A 388 -1.53 -29.54 5.66
C LEU A 388 -2.04 -28.14 6.08
N CYS A 389 -1.24 -27.41 6.87
CA CYS A 389 -1.54 -26.02 7.21
C CYS A 389 -1.17 -25.01 6.12
N ALA A 390 -0.63 -25.46 4.98
CA ALA A 390 -0.27 -24.58 3.86
C ALA A 390 -1.49 -23.79 3.37
N LYS A 391 -1.28 -22.51 3.06
CA LYS A 391 -2.35 -21.68 2.50
C LYS A 391 -2.81 -22.19 1.14
N ALA A 392 -4.03 -21.83 0.73
CA ALA A 392 -4.52 -22.09 -0.62
C ALA A 392 -3.57 -21.48 -1.68
N GLY A 393 -3.28 -22.24 -2.75
CA GLY A 393 -2.35 -21.82 -3.80
C GLY A 393 -0.86 -22.04 -3.51
N ALA A 394 -0.48 -22.45 -2.29
CA ALA A 394 0.91 -22.79 -1.99
C ALA A 394 1.37 -24.05 -2.75
N THR A 395 2.60 -24.02 -3.23
CA THR A 395 3.26 -25.20 -3.80
C THR A 395 3.91 -26.00 -2.67
N VAL A 396 3.52 -27.27 -2.53
CA VAL A 396 4.10 -28.20 -1.56
C VAL A 396 4.85 -29.30 -2.28
N ARG A 397 6.17 -29.40 -2.07
CA ARG A 397 7.03 -30.39 -2.77
C ARG A 397 7.92 -31.13 -1.77
N SER A 398 8.00 -32.45 -1.99
CA SER A 398 9.01 -33.28 -1.35
C SER A 398 10.36 -33.11 -2.04
N SER A 399 11.44 -33.06 -1.28
CA SER A 399 12.81 -33.04 -1.81
C SER A 399 13.47 -34.42 -1.82
N ALA A 400 12.73 -35.51 -1.58
CA ALA A 400 13.27 -36.87 -1.47
C ALA A 400 13.90 -37.37 -2.79
N ASP A 401 13.39 -36.92 -3.90
CA ASP A 401 13.80 -37.27 -5.27
C ASP A 401 14.64 -36.17 -5.96
N MET A 402 15.06 -35.14 -5.20
CA MET A 402 15.78 -33.98 -5.72
C MET A 402 17.20 -33.92 -5.19
N ASN A 403 18.17 -33.71 -6.08
CA ASN A 403 19.54 -33.36 -5.66
C ASN A 403 19.60 -31.91 -5.12
N LEU A 404 20.76 -31.51 -4.57
CA LEU A 404 20.92 -30.20 -3.95
C LEU A 404 20.72 -29.04 -4.93
N GLU A 405 21.21 -29.20 -6.16
CA GLU A 405 21.11 -28.18 -7.22
C GLU A 405 19.66 -27.98 -7.67
N GLU A 406 18.89 -29.08 -7.82
CA GLU A 406 17.46 -29.03 -8.14
C GLU A 406 16.64 -28.40 -7.02
N GLN A 407 16.95 -28.70 -5.76
CA GLN A 407 16.31 -28.06 -4.59
C GLN A 407 16.60 -26.55 -4.59
N PHE A 408 17.85 -26.16 -4.81
CA PHE A 408 18.24 -24.76 -4.88
C PHE A 408 17.57 -24.05 -6.06
N ALA A 409 17.57 -24.65 -7.25
CA ALA A 409 16.93 -24.06 -8.43
C ALA A 409 15.44 -23.79 -8.20
N LEU A 410 14.74 -24.74 -7.57
CA LEU A 410 13.30 -24.56 -7.24
C LEU A 410 13.11 -23.43 -6.21
N MET A 411 13.89 -23.40 -5.13
CA MET A 411 13.79 -22.32 -4.13
C MET A 411 14.12 -20.96 -4.75
N LYS A 412 15.16 -20.91 -5.61
CA LYS A 412 15.59 -19.70 -6.30
C LYS A 412 14.51 -19.18 -7.27
N GLU A 413 13.81 -20.07 -7.98
CA GLU A 413 12.70 -19.68 -8.87
C GLU A 413 11.61 -18.91 -8.11
N PHE A 414 11.22 -19.39 -6.93
CA PHE A 414 10.23 -18.72 -6.10
C PHE A 414 10.78 -17.43 -5.47
N TYR A 415 12.04 -17.49 -5.00
CA TYR A 415 12.71 -16.32 -4.43
C TYR A 415 12.83 -15.16 -5.42
N ASP A 416 13.23 -15.44 -6.67
CA ASP A 416 13.39 -14.42 -7.71
C ASP A 416 12.06 -13.76 -8.10
N LYS A 417 10.94 -14.44 -7.87
CA LYS A 417 9.58 -13.90 -8.02
C LYS A 417 9.11 -13.08 -6.80
N GLY A 418 9.96 -12.88 -5.81
CA GLY A 418 9.60 -12.16 -4.57
C GLY A 418 8.72 -12.97 -3.61
N LEU A 419 8.69 -14.31 -3.76
CA LEU A 419 7.81 -15.20 -3.01
C LEU A 419 8.46 -15.70 -1.72
N PHE A 420 7.62 -16.15 -0.78
CA PHE A 420 8.04 -16.67 0.51
C PHE A 420 8.24 -18.19 0.47
N VAL A 421 9.46 -18.61 0.70
CA VAL A 421 9.88 -20.02 0.63
C VAL A 421 10.12 -20.56 2.04
N VAL A 422 9.55 -21.70 2.36
CA VAL A 422 9.88 -22.48 3.55
C VAL A 422 10.62 -23.75 3.16
N ARG A 423 11.85 -23.89 3.66
CA ARG A 423 12.61 -25.14 3.65
C ARG A 423 12.37 -25.89 4.97
N LEU A 424 11.50 -26.91 4.95
CA LEU A 424 11.15 -27.68 6.13
C LEU A 424 12.11 -28.88 6.28
N HIS A 425 12.92 -28.83 7.30
CA HIS A 425 13.94 -29.86 7.64
C HIS A 425 13.49 -30.80 8.76
N THR A 426 14.09 -31.96 8.81
CA THR A 426 13.93 -32.92 9.89
C THR A 426 14.55 -32.40 11.17
N GLY A 427 13.87 -32.55 12.29
CA GLY A 427 14.37 -32.20 13.63
C GLY A 427 14.75 -30.74 13.75
N ASP A 428 15.94 -30.47 14.28
CA ASP A 428 16.58 -29.16 14.31
C ASP A 428 17.53 -29.06 13.10
N PRO A 429 17.31 -28.11 12.19
CA PRO A 429 18.11 -27.98 10.97
C PRO A 429 19.58 -27.68 11.26
N CYS A 430 19.90 -27.04 12.38
CA CYS A 430 21.28 -26.72 12.76
C CYS A 430 22.09 -27.92 13.25
N ILE A 431 21.42 -29.04 13.59
CA ILE A 431 22.09 -30.23 14.16
C ILE A 431 22.25 -31.33 13.10
N TYR A 432 21.22 -31.63 12.32
CA TYR A 432 21.20 -32.79 11.41
C TYR A 432 20.95 -32.42 9.95
N GLY A 433 20.77 -31.17 9.63
CA GLY A 433 20.49 -30.74 8.26
C GLY A 433 21.77 -30.47 7.46
N ALA A 434 21.83 -30.87 6.19
CA ALA A 434 22.84 -30.37 5.24
C ALA A 434 22.51 -28.91 4.84
N ILE A 435 22.18 -28.07 5.83
CA ILE A 435 21.74 -26.69 5.56
C ILE A 435 22.92 -25.79 5.18
N GLN A 436 24.15 -26.13 5.63
CA GLN A 436 25.32 -25.34 5.34
C GLN A 436 25.56 -25.21 3.82
N GLU A 437 25.37 -26.31 3.09
CA GLU A 437 25.51 -26.30 1.64
C GLU A 437 24.44 -25.44 0.96
N GLN A 438 23.20 -25.48 1.45
CA GLN A 438 22.12 -24.62 0.97
C GLN A 438 22.40 -23.16 1.31
N MET A 439 22.83 -22.85 2.53
CA MET A 439 23.19 -21.50 2.96
C MET A 439 24.35 -20.94 2.09
N ASN A 440 25.36 -21.74 1.75
CA ASN A 440 26.43 -21.32 0.85
C ASN A 440 25.90 -20.87 -0.52
N TYR A 441 24.89 -21.56 -1.07
CA TYR A 441 24.21 -21.11 -2.28
C TYR A 441 23.44 -19.80 -2.06
N PHE A 442 22.70 -19.67 -0.93
CA PHE A 442 21.98 -18.44 -0.64
C PHE A 442 22.92 -17.25 -0.49
N ASP A 443 24.03 -17.42 0.22
CA ASP A 443 25.08 -16.40 0.39
C ASP A 443 25.73 -16.02 -0.96
N GLN A 444 26.05 -17.01 -1.79
CA GLN A 444 26.65 -16.80 -3.12
C GLN A 444 25.73 -15.94 -4.03
N TYR A 445 24.42 -16.12 -3.93
CA TYR A 445 23.43 -15.39 -4.74
C TYR A 445 22.82 -14.20 -4.02
N GLY A 446 23.28 -13.84 -2.82
CA GLY A 446 22.80 -12.71 -2.04
C GLY A 446 21.33 -12.83 -1.66
N MET A 447 20.85 -14.07 -1.44
CA MET A 447 19.46 -14.34 -1.07
C MET A 447 19.25 -14.11 0.43
N ASP A 448 18.11 -13.52 0.77
CA ASP A 448 17.73 -13.27 2.15
C ASP A 448 17.12 -14.54 2.76
N TYR A 449 17.67 -15.02 3.87
CA TYR A 449 17.18 -16.21 4.55
C TYR A 449 17.29 -16.10 6.08
N HIS A 450 16.52 -16.92 6.76
CA HIS A 450 16.53 -17.04 8.23
C HIS A 450 16.33 -18.50 8.65
N ILE A 451 16.78 -18.84 9.90
CA ILE A 451 16.67 -20.19 10.47
C ILE A 451 15.83 -20.13 11.75
#